data_2c6384be579a4df667441536a0ac1a86
#
_entry.id   2c6384be579a4df667441536a0ac1a86
#
_cell.length_a   1.000
_cell.length_b   1.000
_cell.length_c   1.000
_cell.angle_alpha   90.00
_cell.angle_beta   90.00
_cell.angle_gamma   90.00
#
_symmetry.space_group_name_H-M   'P 1'
#
loop_
_entity.id
_entity.type
_entity.pdbx_description
1 polymer ?
#
loop_
_entity_poly.entity_id
_entity_poly.type
_entity_poly.pdbx_seq_one_letter_code
_entity_poly.pdbx_strand_id
1 'polypeptide(L)'
;MRSGSTTTVPVPVSAAFLGLGVVVGFAARTPAWTAVDMRVSQAVQSLRGPWLTAMAQVLNVGFGTVVGTALAVLLVVGVAISGRTRAAVGVLTVIAAGWGVGALVKVVVARPRPPAVDALVRELGSDSFPSGHVCLTLSIVVAGALLARKTRLFRPVVVAGAVLVAGQMTARVYLGAHYPSDTLGSIILTPAAIHLTVNARRVGVLLLRADNRRRARRAGPRSTRQVKILLLHAYGMGGTIRTAFNLAGMLAARHDVEIVSVTKTRDKPFFEVPPGVRITFLDDRAGHRPRGALRARLLRSRLNPRQEAAYDRFDLRTDLALLRFLRGLRTGVLITTRPGLNLAAALLTPPGVITIGQEHTGLGSHKTAVQDLIARRYGRLDALVTLTEADLGAYRVALGPRAPRHLLRIPNATPPLTGGPSPLNAETVVAIGRLSKVKGFDLLLRAWEQVSAARPGWRLRIVGSGPERARLLKLADELGLARTVEFPGPSGDVGAELDAASIFVLSSRREGFPMTVLEALSKGVPVVAFDCPHGPGEMITHGHDGLLVPRQHVTALAAAIGLLIDHEAGRRTMGTAALTTSQRYTSEVVGRCWTELLAELGTGR
;
A
#
# COMPACT_ATOMS: atom_id res chain seq x y z
N MET A 1 -10.19 31.06 7.35
CA MET A 1 -10.53 31.04 5.93
C MET A 1 -11.29 29.74 5.65
N ARG A 2 -12.57 29.85 5.33
CA ARG A 2 -13.48 28.70 5.14
C ARG A 2 -13.08 27.92 3.89
N SER A 3 -12.73 26.65 4.04
CA SER A 3 -12.54 25.71 2.93
C SER A 3 -13.89 25.49 2.25
N GLY A 4 -14.05 26.05 1.06
CA GLY A 4 -15.23 25.82 0.23
C GLY A 4 -15.40 24.31 -0.01
N SER A 5 -16.44 23.74 0.54
CA SER A 5 -16.89 22.38 0.27
C SER A 5 -17.31 22.30 -1.20
N THR A 6 -16.42 21.82 -2.07
CA THR A 6 -16.84 21.36 -3.39
C THR A 6 -17.77 20.17 -3.18
N THR A 7 -19.06 20.37 -3.36
CA THR A 7 -20.06 19.30 -3.41
C THR A 7 -19.70 18.33 -4.54
N THR A 8 -18.99 17.27 -4.20
CA THR A 8 -18.68 16.21 -5.19
C THR A 8 -19.91 15.35 -5.35
N VAL A 9 -20.45 15.26 -6.57
CA VAL A 9 -21.55 14.36 -6.92
C VAL A 9 -21.21 12.95 -6.41
N PRO A 10 -22.09 12.29 -5.64
CA PRO A 10 -21.83 10.94 -5.17
C PRO A 10 -21.76 9.93 -6.32
N VAL A 11 -20.83 8.98 -6.27
CA VAL A 11 -20.68 7.92 -7.29
C VAL A 11 -22.00 7.16 -7.58
N PRO A 12 -22.84 6.81 -6.58
CA PRO A 12 -24.14 6.17 -6.85
C PRO A 12 -25.08 7.01 -7.72
N VAL A 13 -25.03 8.33 -7.59
CA VAL A 13 -25.85 9.24 -8.42
C VAL A 13 -25.44 9.15 -9.89
N SER A 14 -24.14 9.16 -10.19
CA SER A 14 -23.66 9.01 -11.57
C SER A 14 -23.94 7.62 -12.14
N ALA A 15 -23.91 6.57 -11.33
CA ALA A 15 -24.33 5.23 -11.75
C ALA A 15 -25.85 5.19 -12.07
N ALA A 16 -26.68 5.87 -11.27
CA ALA A 16 -28.10 6.01 -11.52
C ALA A 16 -28.38 6.78 -12.83
N PHE A 17 -27.66 7.88 -13.07
CA PHE A 17 -27.78 8.61 -14.34
C PHE A 17 -27.33 7.79 -15.56
N LEU A 18 -26.29 6.96 -15.41
CA LEU A 18 -25.90 6.05 -16.49
C LEU A 18 -27.01 5.04 -16.79
N GLY A 19 -27.58 4.43 -15.74
CA GLY A 19 -28.73 3.53 -15.87
C GLY A 19 -29.95 4.22 -16.48
N LEU A 20 -30.28 5.42 -15.99
CA LEU A 20 -31.38 6.23 -16.53
C LEU A 20 -31.18 6.53 -18.03
N GLY A 21 -29.97 6.91 -18.44
CA GLY A 21 -29.66 7.17 -19.85
C GLY A 21 -29.91 5.96 -20.76
N VAL A 22 -29.56 4.75 -20.27
CA VAL A 22 -29.84 3.50 -21.00
C VAL A 22 -31.35 3.23 -21.06
N VAL A 23 -32.08 3.40 -19.94
CA VAL A 23 -33.54 3.23 -19.88
C VAL A 23 -34.25 4.20 -20.83
N VAL A 24 -33.83 5.48 -20.85
CA VAL A 24 -34.33 6.47 -21.82
C VAL A 24 -34.06 6.03 -23.25
N GLY A 25 -32.90 5.46 -23.54
CA GLY A 25 -32.57 4.92 -24.86
C GLY A 25 -33.53 3.82 -25.32
N PHE A 26 -33.86 2.87 -24.41
CA PHE A 26 -34.86 1.83 -24.73
C PHE A 26 -36.28 2.42 -24.87
N ALA A 27 -36.69 3.34 -24.01
CA ALA A 27 -37.96 4.02 -24.12
C ALA A 27 -38.10 4.79 -25.44
N ALA A 28 -37.02 5.43 -25.90
CA ALA A 28 -36.96 6.18 -27.15
C ALA A 28 -37.10 5.30 -28.41
N ARG A 29 -37.00 3.97 -28.31
CA ARG A 29 -37.29 3.04 -29.40
C ARG A 29 -38.78 2.77 -29.60
N THR A 30 -39.61 3.13 -28.62
CA THR A 30 -41.06 2.88 -28.74
C THR A 30 -41.70 3.75 -29.84
N PRO A 31 -42.72 3.23 -30.55
CA PRO A 31 -43.41 3.99 -31.61
C PRO A 31 -43.97 5.33 -31.13
N ALA A 32 -44.56 5.34 -29.91
CA ALA A 32 -45.14 6.56 -29.34
C ALA A 32 -44.06 7.64 -29.07
N TRP A 33 -42.89 7.27 -28.53
CA TRP A 33 -41.80 8.21 -28.30
C TRP A 33 -41.17 8.68 -29.61
N THR A 34 -40.97 7.76 -30.55
CA THR A 34 -40.45 8.09 -31.90
C THR A 34 -41.37 9.08 -32.63
N ALA A 35 -42.70 8.95 -32.49
CA ALA A 35 -43.67 9.92 -33.07
C ALA A 35 -43.53 11.32 -32.44
N VAL A 36 -43.24 11.44 -31.14
CA VAL A 36 -42.95 12.72 -30.49
C VAL A 36 -41.65 13.32 -31.01
N ASP A 37 -40.58 12.50 -31.04
CA ASP A 37 -39.29 12.92 -31.57
C ASP A 37 -39.37 13.38 -33.01
N MET A 38 -40.14 12.71 -33.87
CA MET A 38 -40.36 13.10 -35.26
C MET A 38 -41.05 14.47 -35.37
N ARG A 39 -42.10 14.74 -34.59
CA ARG A 39 -42.76 16.04 -34.57
C ARG A 39 -41.81 17.19 -34.22
N VAL A 40 -40.98 16.99 -33.17
CA VAL A 40 -39.97 17.96 -32.75
C VAL A 40 -38.89 18.11 -33.83
N SER A 41 -38.44 17.02 -34.44
CA SER A 41 -37.46 17.04 -35.54
C SER A 41 -37.99 17.85 -36.73
N GLN A 42 -39.25 17.63 -37.16
CA GLN A 42 -39.89 18.34 -38.24
C GLN A 42 -40.03 19.83 -37.95
N ALA A 43 -40.41 20.20 -36.72
CA ALA A 43 -40.46 21.61 -36.29
C ALA A 43 -39.10 22.30 -36.35
N VAL A 44 -38.00 21.60 -35.97
CA VAL A 44 -36.63 22.15 -36.11
C VAL A 44 -36.20 22.20 -37.57
N GLN A 45 -36.60 21.24 -38.39
CA GLN A 45 -36.25 21.16 -39.80
C GLN A 45 -37.06 22.16 -40.67
N SER A 46 -38.23 22.58 -40.23
CA SER A 46 -38.98 23.64 -40.92
C SER A 46 -38.26 25.01 -40.92
N LEU A 47 -37.27 25.18 -40.04
CA LEU A 47 -36.40 26.36 -39.98
C LEU A 47 -35.21 26.30 -40.98
N ARG A 48 -35.19 25.33 -41.88
CA ARG A 48 -34.10 25.16 -42.84
C ARG A 48 -33.97 26.37 -43.76
N GLY A 49 -32.72 26.88 -43.84
CA GLY A 49 -32.33 27.99 -44.70
C GLY A 49 -30.83 27.96 -44.97
N PRO A 50 -30.34 28.62 -46.00
CA PRO A 50 -28.94 28.50 -46.45
C PRO A 50 -27.92 28.76 -45.34
N TRP A 51 -28.14 29.82 -44.54
CA TRP A 51 -27.24 30.21 -43.47
C TRP A 51 -27.22 29.20 -42.31
N LEU A 52 -28.37 28.80 -41.82
CA LEU A 52 -28.48 27.81 -40.74
C LEU A 52 -27.97 26.45 -41.16
N THR A 53 -28.18 26.05 -42.42
CA THR A 53 -27.66 24.81 -42.99
C THR A 53 -26.12 24.83 -43.04
N ALA A 54 -25.52 25.95 -43.49
CA ALA A 54 -24.06 26.09 -43.51
C ALA A 54 -23.47 26.00 -42.09
N MET A 55 -24.06 26.68 -41.11
CA MET A 55 -23.64 26.58 -39.71
C MET A 55 -23.76 25.16 -39.18
N ALA A 56 -24.87 24.48 -39.44
CA ALA A 56 -25.08 23.10 -38.99
C ALA A 56 -24.06 22.14 -39.64
N GLN A 57 -23.71 22.35 -40.91
CA GLN A 57 -22.69 21.57 -41.60
C GLN A 57 -21.28 21.81 -41.03
N VAL A 58 -20.91 23.07 -40.71
CA VAL A 58 -19.64 23.40 -40.05
C VAL A 58 -19.52 22.67 -38.73
N LEU A 59 -20.56 22.68 -37.89
CA LEU A 59 -20.57 21.94 -36.62
C LEU A 59 -20.50 20.44 -36.87
N ASN A 60 -21.22 19.93 -37.85
CA ASN A 60 -21.20 18.51 -38.18
C ASN A 60 -19.82 18.02 -38.61
N VAL A 61 -19.12 18.73 -39.47
CA VAL A 61 -17.78 18.37 -39.94
C VAL A 61 -16.74 18.59 -38.82
N GLY A 62 -16.80 19.76 -38.16
CA GLY A 62 -15.81 20.15 -37.14
C GLY A 62 -15.77 19.23 -35.93
N PHE A 63 -16.91 18.64 -35.57
CA PHE A 63 -17.00 17.65 -34.46
C PHE A 63 -17.41 16.25 -34.96
N GLY A 64 -17.26 16.01 -36.24
CA GLY A 64 -17.40 14.69 -36.83
C GLY A 64 -16.29 13.72 -36.42
N THR A 65 -16.45 12.47 -36.80
CA THR A 65 -15.52 11.41 -36.37
C THR A 65 -14.07 11.72 -36.73
N VAL A 66 -13.80 12.25 -37.95
CA VAL A 66 -12.44 12.52 -38.41
C VAL A 66 -11.88 13.79 -37.75
N VAL A 67 -12.52 14.95 -37.97
CA VAL A 67 -12.02 16.24 -37.49
C VAL A 67 -12.08 16.32 -35.95
N GLY A 68 -13.19 15.86 -35.36
CA GLY A 68 -13.33 15.84 -33.89
C GLY A 68 -12.31 14.92 -33.21
N THR A 69 -11.97 13.78 -33.84
CA THR A 69 -10.88 12.92 -33.31
C THR A 69 -9.53 13.61 -33.47
N ALA A 70 -9.26 14.26 -34.58
CA ALA A 70 -8.02 15.03 -34.76
C ALA A 70 -7.90 16.14 -33.71
N LEU A 71 -8.97 16.90 -33.44
CA LEU A 71 -8.98 17.91 -32.36
C LEU A 71 -8.73 17.31 -30.99
N ALA A 72 -9.32 16.16 -30.68
CA ALA A 72 -9.10 15.45 -29.44
C ALA A 72 -7.63 15.01 -29.28
N VAL A 73 -7.03 14.47 -30.34
CA VAL A 73 -5.61 14.08 -30.37
C VAL A 73 -4.71 15.30 -30.22
N LEU A 74 -4.96 16.38 -30.97
CA LEU A 74 -4.20 17.62 -30.86
C LEU A 74 -4.25 18.19 -29.43
N LEU A 75 -5.40 18.16 -28.78
CA LEU A 75 -5.55 18.59 -27.40
C LEU A 75 -4.67 17.73 -26.44
N VAL A 76 -4.72 16.41 -26.60
CA VAL A 76 -3.90 15.50 -25.77
C VAL A 76 -2.40 15.72 -26.00
N VAL A 77 -1.99 15.80 -27.26
CA VAL A 77 -0.59 15.99 -27.65
C VAL A 77 -0.08 17.37 -27.22
N GLY A 78 -0.85 18.44 -27.42
CA GLY A 78 -0.50 19.79 -27.00
C GLY A 78 -0.29 19.90 -25.48
N VAL A 79 -1.15 19.25 -24.69
CA VAL A 79 -0.98 19.17 -23.23
C VAL A 79 0.24 18.32 -22.86
N ALA A 80 0.55 17.26 -23.61
CA ALA A 80 1.73 16.43 -23.36
C ALA A 80 3.03 17.18 -23.66
N ILE A 81 3.12 17.88 -24.81
CA ILE A 81 4.29 18.67 -25.23
C ILE A 81 4.55 19.84 -24.26
N SER A 82 3.50 20.42 -23.65
CA SER A 82 3.66 21.44 -22.59
C SER A 82 4.24 20.88 -21.27
N GLY A 83 4.78 19.66 -21.25
CA GLY A 83 5.37 19.00 -20.07
C GLY A 83 4.34 18.48 -19.07
N ARG A 84 3.04 18.60 -19.33
CA ARG A 84 1.94 18.23 -18.41
C ARG A 84 1.41 16.82 -18.70
N THR A 85 2.28 15.83 -18.81
CA THR A 85 1.94 14.44 -19.20
C THR A 85 0.81 13.81 -18.36
N ARG A 86 0.75 14.09 -17.04
CA ARG A 86 -0.34 13.62 -16.18
C ARG A 86 -1.70 14.24 -16.56
N ALA A 87 -1.69 15.51 -16.96
CA ALA A 87 -2.89 16.19 -17.42
C ALA A 87 -3.31 15.64 -18.79
N ALA A 88 -2.37 15.37 -19.70
CA ALA A 88 -2.64 14.75 -21.00
C ALA A 88 -3.31 13.37 -20.84
N VAL A 89 -2.81 12.51 -19.95
CA VAL A 89 -3.46 11.23 -19.63
C VAL A 89 -4.87 11.44 -19.06
N GLY A 90 -5.05 12.47 -18.23
CA GLY A 90 -6.39 12.85 -17.71
C GLY A 90 -7.35 13.25 -18.81
N VAL A 91 -6.91 14.10 -19.75
CA VAL A 91 -7.68 14.52 -20.93
C VAL A 91 -8.07 13.32 -21.79
N LEU A 92 -7.10 12.47 -22.12
CA LEU A 92 -7.36 11.24 -22.89
C LEU A 92 -8.41 10.35 -22.17
N THR A 93 -8.29 10.19 -20.85
CA THR A 93 -9.23 9.38 -20.06
C THR A 93 -10.65 9.96 -20.10
N VAL A 94 -10.79 11.28 -20.00
CA VAL A 94 -12.08 11.97 -20.06
C VAL A 94 -12.73 11.79 -21.44
N ILE A 95 -11.97 12.01 -22.51
CA ILE A 95 -12.49 11.89 -23.88
C ILE A 95 -12.83 10.42 -24.19
N ALA A 96 -11.96 9.50 -23.86
CA ALA A 96 -12.20 8.07 -24.09
C ALA A 96 -13.43 7.55 -23.32
N ALA A 97 -13.62 7.99 -22.08
CA ALA A 97 -14.77 7.58 -21.27
C ALA A 97 -16.09 8.16 -21.80
N GLY A 98 -16.10 9.47 -22.11
CA GLY A 98 -17.32 10.15 -22.53
C GLY A 98 -17.74 9.80 -23.96
N TRP A 99 -16.81 9.65 -24.88
CA TRP A 99 -17.14 9.22 -26.25
C TRP A 99 -17.35 7.69 -26.32
N GLY A 100 -16.55 6.92 -25.60
CA GLY A 100 -16.64 5.45 -25.57
C GLY A 100 -17.98 4.95 -25.02
N VAL A 101 -18.59 5.64 -24.04
CA VAL A 101 -19.92 5.28 -23.56
C VAL A 101 -20.97 5.39 -24.66
N GLY A 102 -20.85 6.42 -25.53
CA GLY A 102 -21.74 6.58 -26.69
C GLY A 102 -21.67 5.38 -27.64
N ALA A 103 -20.44 4.91 -27.97
CA ALA A 103 -20.23 3.73 -28.81
C ALA A 103 -20.83 2.46 -28.17
N LEU A 104 -20.59 2.26 -26.88
CA LEU A 104 -21.09 1.08 -26.16
C LEU A 104 -22.63 1.05 -26.09
N VAL A 105 -23.25 2.19 -25.73
CA VAL A 105 -24.70 2.28 -25.57
C VAL A 105 -25.42 2.18 -26.93
N LYS A 106 -24.78 2.62 -28.03
CA LYS A 106 -25.33 2.39 -29.38
C LYS A 106 -25.58 0.91 -29.66
N VAL A 107 -24.59 0.06 -29.38
CA VAL A 107 -24.71 -1.38 -29.58
C VAL A 107 -25.80 -1.99 -28.68
N VAL A 108 -25.93 -1.49 -27.44
CA VAL A 108 -26.91 -2.02 -26.45
C VAL A 108 -28.33 -1.59 -26.80
N VAL A 109 -28.52 -0.29 -27.13
CA VAL A 109 -29.85 0.27 -27.40
C VAL A 109 -30.30 -0.03 -28.84
N ALA A 110 -29.40 0.01 -29.82
CA ALA A 110 -29.64 -0.30 -31.22
C ALA A 110 -30.91 0.42 -31.79
N ARG A 111 -31.03 1.74 -31.56
CA ARG A 111 -32.16 2.53 -32.02
C ARG A 111 -32.01 2.88 -33.50
N PRO A 112 -33.01 2.63 -34.39
CA PRO A 112 -32.96 3.07 -35.79
C PRO A 112 -32.85 4.59 -35.91
N ARG A 113 -32.20 5.06 -36.99
CA ARG A 113 -32.06 6.48 -37.29
C ARG A 113 -33.39 7.08 -37.87
N PRO A 114 -33.52 8.42 -37.85
CA PRO A 114 -34.56 9.11 -38.62
C PRO A 114 -34.55 8.71 -40.11
N PRO A 115 -35.69 8.78 -40.80
CA PRO A 115 -35.78 8.43 -42.21
C PRO A 115 -34.77 9.22 -43.06
N ALA A 116 -34.06 8.53 -43.95
CA ALA A 116 -32.99 9.15 -44.76
C ALA A 116 -33.50 10.19 -45.75
N VAL A 117 -34.79 10.16 -46.09
CA VAL A 117 -35.43 11.13 -47.00
C VAL A 117 -35.39 12.55 -46.44
N ASP A 118 -35.42 12.68 -45.11
CA ASP A 118 -35.41 13.98 -44.43
C ASP A 118 -33.99 14.42 -44.03
N ALA A 119 -32.97 13.63 -44.30
CA ALA A 119 -31.61 13.89 -43.87
C ALA A 119 -30.80 14.68 -44.89
N LEU A 120 -30.17 15.79 -44.46
CA LEU A 120 -29.22 16.58 -45.26
C LEU A 120 -27.79 16.03 -45.25
N VAL A 121 -27.53 14.98 -44.44
CA VAL A 121 -26.22 14.33 -44.30
C VAL A 121 -26.38 12.82 -44.28
N ARG A 122 -25.44 12.12 -44.93
CA ARG A 122 -25.35 10.65 -44.83
C ARG A 122 -24.48 10.26 -43.63
N GLU A 123 -25.00 9.41 -42.79
CA GLU A 123 -24.31 8.90 -41.62
C GLU A 123 -23.85 7.46 -41.82
N LEU A 124 -22.66 7.16 -41.32
CA LEU A 124 -22.15 5.80 -41.27
C LEU A 124 -22.78 5.05 -40.09
N GLY A 125 -23.43 3.90 -40.34
CA GLY A 125 -24.05 3.05 -39.33
C GLY A 125 -25.56 3.29 -39.12
N SER A 126 -26.23 2.25 -38.65
CA SER A 126 -27.70 2.16 -38.51
C SER A 126 -28.23 2.76 -37.22
N ASP A 127 -27.41 2.88 -36.17
CA ASP A 127 -27.87 3.20 -34.83
C ASP A 127 -27.79 4.69 -34.51
N SER A 128 -28.86 5.24 -33.90
CA SER A 128 -28.96 6.66 -33.61
C SER A 128 -28.62 7.03 -32.16
N PHE A 129 -29.06 6.25 -31.18
CA PHE A 129 -28.96 6.61 -29.76
C PHE A 129 -27.70 6.03 -29.07
N PRO A 130 -26.95 6.83 -28.32
CA PRO A 130 -26.93 8.29 -28.27
C PRO A 130 -26.16 8.93 -29.46
N SER A 131 -26.19 10.27 -29.56
CA SER A 131 -25.45 10.98 -30.61
C SER A 131 -23.94 10.98 -30.33
N GLY A 132 -23.16 10.31 -31.20
CA GLY A 132 -21.69 10.23 -31.06
C GLY A 132 -21.00 11.59 -31.18
N HIS A 133 -21.48 12.48 -32.04
CA HIS A 133 -20.97 13.85 -32.20
C HIS A 133 -21.16 14.67 -30.91
N VAL A 134 -22.34 14.60 -30.28
CA VAL A 134 -22.62 15.31 -29.03
C VAL A 134 -21.77 14.73 -27.89
N CYS A 135 -21.63 13.39 -27.81
CA CYS A 135 -20.75 12.74 -26.80
C CYS A 135 -19.29 13.21 -26.94
N LEU A 136 -18.76 13.29 -28.16
CA LEU A 136 -17.38 13.72 -28.42
C LEU A 136 -17.20 15.21 -28.08
N THR A 137 -18.11 16.09 -28.58
CA THR A 137 -18.07 17.53 -28.29
C THR A 137 -18.09 17.80 -26.79
N LEU A 138 -19.03 17.16 -26.07
CA LEU A 138 -19.17 17.33 -24.63
C LEU A 138 -17.92 16.81 -23.88
N SER A 139 -17.32 15.71 -24.34
CA SER A 139 -16.10 15.18 -23.77
C SER A 139 -14.91 16.13 -23.90
N ILE A 140 -14.75 16.77 -25.08
CA ILE A 140 -13.71 17.78 -25.34
C ILE A 140 -13.96 19.02 -24.46
N VAL A 141 -15.19 19.49 -24.36
CA VAL A 141 -15.57 20.63 -23.52
C VAL A 141 -15.26 20.35 -22.04
N VAL A 142 -15.65 19.18 -21.52
CA VAL A 142 -15.36 18.79 -20.14
C VAL A 142 -13.85 18.70 -19.90
N ALA A 143 -13.09 18.14 -20.85
CA ALA A 143 -11.62 18.09 -20.74
C ALA A 143 -11.00 19.49 -20.70
N GLY A 144 -11.45 20.40 -21.55
CA GLY A 144 -11.04 21.81 -21.57
C GLY A 144 -11.38 22.55 -20.26
N ALA A 145 -12.60 22.37 -19.75
CA ALA A 145 -13.03 22.94 -18.47
C ALA A 145 -12.19 22.40 -17.29
N LEU A 146 -11.85 21.11 -17.27
CA LEU A 146 -10.98 20.54 -16.25
C LEU A 146 -9.54 21.09 -16.32
N LEU A 147 -9.01 21.34 -17.52
CA LEU A 147 -7.71 21.99 -17.70
C LEU A 147 -7.72 23.45 -17.20
N ALA A 148 -8.81 24.17 -17.48
CA ALA A 148 -8.98 25.58 -17.11
C ALA A 148 -9.41 25.79 -15.65
N ARG A 149 -9.75 24.74 -14.89
CA ARG A 149 -10.41 24.80 -13.57
C ARG A 149 -9.75 25.71 -12.54
N LYS A 150 -8.45 25.93 -12.62
CA LYS A 150 -7.67 26.77 -11.71
C LYS A 150 -7.23 28.10 -12.35
N THR A 151 -7.79 28.47 -13.49
CA THR A 151 -7.46 29.69 -14.23
C THR A 151 -8.68 30.61 -14.33
N ARG A 152 -8.44 31.86 -14.71
CA ARG A 152 -9.52 32.83 -15.01
C ARG A 152 -10.38 32.40 -16.20
N LEU A 153 -9.87 31.48 -17.04
CA LEU A 153 -10.55 30.99 -18.24
C LEU A 153 -11.64 29.93 -17.94
N PHE A 154 -11.78 29.49 -16.69
CA PHE A 154 -12.74 28.42 -16.35
C PHE A 154 -14.18 28.78 -16.76
N ARG A 155 -14.68 29.96 -16.33
CA ARG A 155 -16.05 30.41 -16.66
C ARG A 155 -16.26 30.60 -18.14
N PRO A 156 -15.41 31.34 -18.86
CA PRO A 156 -15.52 31.48 -20.32
C PRO A 156 -15.54 30.12 -21.05
N VAL A 157 -14.66 29.19 -20.70
CA VAL A 157 -14.62 27.86 -21.32
C VAL A 157 -15.90 27.07 -21.07
N VAL A 158 -16.46 27.14 -19.87
CA VAL A 158 -17.73 26.45 -19.55
C VAL A 158 -18.88 27.05 -20.35
N VAL A 159 -18.99 28.38 -20.40
CA VAL A 159 -20.07 29.06 -21.14
C VAL A 159 -19.97 28.81 -22.66
N ALA A 160 -18.79 29.03 -23.23
CA ALA A 160 -18.58 28.77 -24.67
C ALA A 160 -18.80 27.29 -25.01
N GLY A 161 -18.35 26.38 -24.12
CA GLY A 161 -18.58 24.96 -24.27
C GLY A 161 -20.06 24.57 -24.20
N ALA A 162 -20.84 25.19 -23.32
CA ALA A 162 -22.29 24.95 -23.24
C ALA A 162 -23.00 25.39 -24.49
N VAL A 163 -22.66 26.58 -25.02
CA VAL A 163 -23.20 27.09 -26.30
C VAL A 163 -22.85 26.17 -27.46
N LEU A 164 -21.59 25.71 -27.51
CA LEU A 164 -21.11 24.78 -28.54
C LEU A 164 -21.87 23.44 -28.50
N VAL A 165 -22.06 22.87 -27.32
CA VAL A 165 -22.80 21.60 -27.14
C VAL A 165 -24.27 21.78 -27.54
N ALA A 166 -24.92 22.86 -27.11
CA ALA A 166 -26.30 23.18 -27.51
C ALA A 166 -26.43 23.34 -29.04
N GLY A 167 -25.48 24.07 -29.64
CA GLY A 167 -25.40 24.21 -31.10
C GLY A 167 -25.24 22.86 -31.81
N GLN A 168 -24.35 22.00 -31.28
CA GLN A 168 -24.15 20.66 -31.83
C GLN A 168 -25.41 19.79 -31.71
N MET A 169 -26.12 19.82 -30.58
CA MET A 169 -27.38 19.09 -30.39
C MET A 169 -28.42 19.54 -31.45
N THR A 170 -28.60 20.84 -31.58
CA THR A 170 -29.55 21.43 -32.55
C THR A 170 -29.15 21.08 -33.99
N ALA A 171 -27.87 21.20 -34.34
CA ALA A 171 -27.36 20.87 -35.67
C ALA A 171 -27.63 19.41 -36.06
N ARG A 172 -27.50 18.46 -35.12
CA ARG A 172 -27.75 17.04 -35.39
C ARG A 172 -29.23 16.73 -35.69
N VAL A 173 -30.13 17.41 -34.98
CA VAL A 173 -31.59 17.30 -35.24
C VAL A 173 -31.97 18.01 -36.54
N TYR A 174 -31.48 19.24 -36.76
CA TYR A 174 -31.69 20.06 -37.94
C TYR A 174 -31.26 19.36 -39.24
N LEU A 175 -30.11 18.70 -39.21
CA LEU A 175 -29.58 17.93 -40.35
C LEU A 175 -30.31 16.59 -40.57
N GLY A 176 -31.23 16.20 -39.70
CA GLY A 176 -31.97 14.94 -39.80
C GLY A 176 -31.17 13.67 -39.45
N ALA A 177 -30.03 13.85 -38.83
CA ALA A 177 -29.12 12.74 -38.52
C ALA A 177 -29.48 12.00 -37.22
N HIS A 178 -30.14 12.69 -36.28
CA HIS A 178 -30.50 12.18 -34.96
C HIS A 178 -31.86 12.74 -34.51
N TYR A 179 -32.52 11.99 -33.65
CA TYR A 179 -33.67 12.46 -32.91
C TYR A 179 -33.27 13.39 -31.74
N PRO A 180 -34.14 14.28 -31.25
CA PRO A 180 -33.91 15.13 -30.09
C PRO A 180 -33.48 14.31 -28.85
N SER A 181 -34.16 13.20 -28.57
CA SER A 181 -33.85 12.35 -27.43
C SER A 181 -32.48 11.67 -27.53
N ASP A 182 -31.92 11.43 -28.74
CA ASP A 182 -30.54 10.90 -28.90
C ASP A 182 -29.51 11.91 -28.40
N THR A 183 -29.73 13.18 -28.61
CA THR A 183 -28.84 14.26 -28.17
C THR A 183 -28.98 14.50 -26.66
N LEU A 184 -30.18 14.42 -26.10
CA LEU A 184 -30.43 14.50 -24.66
C LEU A 184 -29.81 13.30 -23.93
N GLY A 185 -29.92 12.10 -24.49
CA GLY A 185 -29.25 10.92 -23.98
C GLY A 185 -27.74 11.10 -23.83
N SER A 186 -27.12 11.80 -24.80
CA SER A 186 -25.68 12.12 -24.74
C SER A 186 -25.31 13.01 -23.55
N ILE A 187 -26.15 13.99 -23.20
CA ILE A 187 -25.96 14.90 -22.05
C ILE A 187 -26.06 14.16 -20.71
N ILE A 188 -26.86 13.10 -20.63
CA ILE A 188 -27.01 12.27 -19.43
C ILE A 188 -25.85 11.28 -19.31
N LEU A 189 -25.56 10.56 -20.38
CA LEU A 189 -24.60 9.44 -20.39
C LEU A 189 -23.15 9.91 -20.27
N THR A 190 -22.76 10.95 -21.02
CA THR A 190 -21.35 11.37 -21.12
C THR A 190 -20.77 11.86 -19.78
N PRO A 191 -21.39 12.81 -19.04
CA PRO A 191 -20.86 13.25 -17.75
C PRO A 191 -20.86 12.14 -16.71
N ALA A 192 -21.89 11.27 -16.73
CA ALA A 192 -21.99 10.14 -15.83
C ALA A 192 -20.82 9.17 -16.03
N ALA A 193 -20.50 8.80 -17.27
CA ALA A 193 -19.39 7.92 -17.61
C ALA A 193 -18.02 8.55 -17.26
N ILE A 194 -17.83 9.82 -17.57
CA ILE A 194 -16.62 10.57 -17.21
C ILE A 194 -16.42 10.56 -15.69
N HIS A 195 -17.46 10.92 -14.92
CA HIS A 195 -17.38 10.97 -13.47
C HIS A 195 -17.08 9.59 -12.85
N LEU A 196 -17.71 8.53 -13.33
CA LEU A 196 -17.43 7.15 -12.88
C LEU A 196 -15.99 6.75 -13.19
N THR A 197 -15.48 7.06 -14.37
CA THR A 197 -14.13 6.71 -14.79
C THR A 197 -13.07 7.49 -14.00
N VAL A 198 -13.26 8.80 -13.82
CA VAL A 198 -12.35 9.65 -13.02
C VAL A 198 -12.35 9.21 -11.55
N ASN A 199 -13.47 8.72 -11.04
CA ASN A 199 -13.60 8.20 -9.68
C ASN A 199 -13.52 6.66 -9.59
N ALA A 200 -12.93 5.98 -10.57
CA ALA A 200 -12.87 4.51 -10.64
C ALA A 200 -12.38 3.83 -9.35
N ARG A 201 -11.41 4.45 -8.64
CA ARG A 201 -10.98 3.97 -7.31
C ARG A 201 -12.12 3.97 -6.28
N ARG A 202 -12.96 5.03 -6.26
CA ARG A 202 -14.11 5.11 -5.33
C ARG A 202 -15.18 4.10 -5.71
N VAL A 203 -15.42 3.93 -7.01
CA VAL A 203 -16.33 2.89 -7.55
C VAL A 203 -15.86 1.51 -7.10
N GLY A 204 -14.60 1.18 -7.33
CA GLY A 204 -14.01 -0.09 -6.90
C GLY A 204 -14.18 -0.36 -5.39
N VAL A 205 -13.94 0.65 -4.55
CA VAL A 205 -14.14 0.53 -3.09
C VAL A 205 -15.61 0.28 -2.74
N LEU A 206 -16.57 0.92 -3.43
CA LEU A 206 -18.00 0.71 -3.19
C LEU A 206 -18.44 -0.69 -3.60
N LEU A 207 -17.99 -1.17 -4.76
CA LEU A 207 -18.27 -2.53 -5.23
C LEU A 207 -17.69 -3.58 -4.27
N LEU A 208 -16.45 -3.38 -3.80
CA LEU A 208 -15.84 -4.24 -2.78
C LEU A 208 -16.64 -4.25 -1.47
N ARG A 209 -17.15 -3.09 -1.03
CA ARG A 209 -18.01 -3.01 0.17
C ARG A 209 -19.34 -3.75 -0.03
N ALA A 210 -19.96 -3.60 -1.20
CA ALA A 210 -21.22 -4.31 -1.51
C ALA A 210 -21.00 -5.83 -1.54
N ASP A 211 -19.91 -6.29 -2.18
CA ASP A 211 -19.54 -7.70 -2.20
C ASP A 211 -19.21 -8.22 -0.77
N ASN A 212 -18.47 -7.44 0.02
CA ASN A 212 -18.20 -7.79 1.43
C ASN A 212 -19.48 -7.91 2.26
N ARG A 213 -20.49 -7.02 2.07
CA ARG A 213 -21.78 -7.14 2.73
C ARG A 213 -22.52 -8.42 2.34
N ARG A 214 -22.52 -8.79 1.04
CA ARG A 214 -23.11 -10.04 0.56
C ARG A 214 -22.41 -11.27 1.17
N ARG A 215 -21.07 -11.24 1.22
CA ARG A 215 -20.27 -12.32 1.83
C ARG A 215 -20.47 -12.41 3.34
N ALA A 216 -20.62 -11.28 4.05
CA ALA A 216 -20.91 -11.27 5.49
C ALA A 216 -22.24 -11.96 5.82
N ARG A 217 -23.27 -11.78 5.00
CA ARG A 217 -24.57 -12.45 5.18
C ARG A 217 -24.51 -13.97 4.94
N ARG A 218 -23.48 -14.46 4.24
CA ARG A 218 -23.26 -15.87 3.90
C ARG A 218 -22.12 -16.51 4.70
N ALA A 219 -21.41 -15.72 5.52
CA ALA A 219 -20.29 -16.22 6.31
C ALA A 219 -20.81 -17.09 7.45
N GLY A 220 -20.30 -18.31 7.54
CA GLY A 220 -20.45 -19.17 8.71
C GLY A 220 -19.60 -18.69 9.89
N PRO A 221 -19.58 -19.47 11.00
CA PRO A 221 -18.77 -19.14 12.18
C PRO A 221 -17.29 -18.97 11.81
N ARG A 222 -16.65 -17.99 12.44
CA ARG A 222 -15.23 -17.71 12.24
C ARG A 222 -14.39 -18.84 12.86
N SER A 223 -13.37 -19.29 12.16
CA SER A 223 -12.49 -20.38 12.60
C SER A 223 -11.06 -19.88 12.77
N THR A 224 -10.41 -20.29 13.84
CA THR A 224 -8.99 -20.03 14.10
C THR A 224 -8.07 -21.20 13.71
N ARG A 225 -8.62 -22.32 13.22
CA ARG A 225 -7.86 -23.54 12.91
C ARG A 225 -6.77 -23.29 11.86
N GLN A 226 -7.05 -22.52 10.83
CA GLN A 226 -6.08 -22.17 9.79
C GLN A 226 -5.54 -20.75 10.03
N VAL A 227 -4.24 -20.62 10.12
CA VAL A 227 -3.54 -19.35 10.30
C VAL A 227 -2.62 -19.09 9.11
N LYS A 228 -2.80 -17.96 8.44
CA LYS A 228 -1.93 -17.51 7.35
C LYS A 228 -1.17 -16.26 7.77
N ILE A 229 0.16 -16.32 7.69
CA ILE A 229 1.04 -15.18 7.99
C ILE A 229 1.53 -14.60 6.67
N LEU A 230 1.09 -13.39 6.33
CA LEU A 230 1.41 -12.73 5.05
C LEU A 230 2.65 -11.84 5.19
N LEU A 231 3.71 -12.22 4.48
CA LEU A 231 4.99 -11.51 4.39
C LEU A 231 5.20 -10.91 3.00
N LEU A 232 5.97 -9.82 2.92
CA LEU A 232 6.41 -9.29 1.62
C LEU A 232 7.35 -10.28 0.91
N HIS A 233 8.31 -10.86 1.65
CA HIS A 233 9.23 -11.90 1.17
C HIS A 233 9.66 -12.77 2.36
N ALA A 234 9.60 -14.09 2.19
CA ALA A 234 9.90 -15.04 3.27
C ALA A 234 11.38 -15.48 3.28
N TYR A 235 12.08 -15.45 2.15
CA TYR A 235 13.44 -16.00 2.00
C TYR A 235 14.56 -14.96 2.21
N GLY A 236 14.29 -13.81 2.81
CA GLY A 236 15.29 -12.79 3.12
C GLY A 236 15.89 -12.90 4.53
N MET A 237 16.94 -12.11 4.76
CA MET A 237 17.48 -11.84 6.10
C MET A 237 16.77 -10.63 6.69
N GLY A 238 16.09 -10.77 7.81
CA GLY A 238 15.48 -9.61 8.47
C GLY A 238 14.69 -9.97 9.71
N GLY A 239 14.67 -9.08 10.71
CA GLY A 239 13.97 -9.29 11.98
C GLY A 239 12.50 -9.65 11.81
N THR A 240 11.77 -8.96 10.93
CA THR A 240 10.36 -9.28 10.64
C THR A 240 10.15 -10.69 10.10
N ILE A 241 11.07 -11.17 9.25
CA ILE A 241 10.98 -12.55 8.71
C ILE A 241 11.25 -13.56 9.83
N ARG A 242 12.33 -13.35 10.61
CA ARG A 242 12.66 -14.22 11.75
C ARG A 242 11.52 -14.27 12.76
N THR A 243 10.94 -13.11 13.11
CA THR A 243 9.78 -13.01 13.99
C THR A 243 8.56 -13.77 13.46
N ALA A 244 8.28 -13.65 12.17
CA ALA A 244 7.14 -14.35 11.56
C ALA A 244 7.36 -15.88 11.51
N PHE A 245 8.60 -16.33 11.32
CA PHE A 245 8.95 -17.75 11.41
C PHE A 245 8.81 -18.27 12.84
N ASN A 246 9.29 -17.51 13.84
CA ASN A 246 9.11 -17.86 15.24
C ASN A 246 7.63 -17.94 15.61
N LEU A 247 6.84 -16.95 15.21
CA LEU A 247 5.39 -16.94 15.42
C LEU A 247 4.72 -18.14 14.75
N ALA A 248 5.10 -18.45 13.50
CA ALA A 248 4.57 -19.60 12.79
C ALA A 248 4.87 -20.91 13.54
N GLY A 249 6.08 -21.09 14.03
CA GLY A 249 6.47 -22.26 14.82
C GLY A 249 5.68 -22.39 16.13
N MET A 250 5.51 -21.28 16.87
CA MET A 250 4.71 -21.25 18.10
C MET A 250 3.24 -21.65 17.85
N LEU A 251 2.66 -21.15 16.74
CA LEU A 251 1.26 -21.43 16.42
C LEU A 251 1.04 -22.81 15.81
N ALA A 252 2.06 -23.39 15.13
CA ALA A 252 1.94 -24.69 14.45
C ALA A 252 1.64 -25.86 15.41
N ALA A 253 1.91 -25.69 16.70
CA ALA A 253 1.57 -26.69 17.72
C ALA A 253 0.05 -26.90 17.88
N ARG A 254 -0.78 -25.91 17.50
CA ARG A 254 -2.23 -25.94 17.72
C ARG A 254 -3.06 -25.56 16.47
N HIS A 255 -2.42 -25.03 15.44
CA HIS A 255 -3.04 -24.49 14.25
C HIS A 255 -2.38 -25.02 12.97
N ASP A 256 -3.13 -25.11 11.88
CA ASP A 256 -2.56 -25.33 10.52
C ASP A 256 -1.99 -23.99 10.01
N VAL A 257 -0.67 -23.85 10.06
CA VAL A 257 0.01 -22.58 9.79
C VAL A 257 0.64 -22.57 8.40
N GLU A 258 0.37 -21.49 7.68
CA GLU A 258 0.95 -21.23 6.37
C GLU A 258 1.57 -19.84 6.34
N ILE A 259 2.84 -19.74 5.96
CA ILE A 259 3.49 -18.48 5.62
C ILE A 259 3.24 -18.20 4.14
N VAL A 260 2.58 -17.09 3.84
CA VAL A 260 2.32 -16.64 2.48
C VAL A 260 3.27 -15.49 2.14
N SER A 261 4.15 -15.71 1.20
CA SER A 261 5.10 -14.70 0.73
C SER A 261 4.58 -14.02 -0.53
N VAL A 262 4.50 -12.69 -0.53
CA VAL A 262 4.08 -11.94 -1.73
C VAL A 262 5.03 -12.19 -2.88
N THR A 263 6.36 -12.18 -2.60
CA THR A 263 7.38 -12.42 -3.63
C THR A 263 8.39 -13.49 -3.19
N LYS A 264 8.85 -14.29 -4.14
CA LYS A 264 10.03 -15.16 -3.99
C LYS A 264 11.17 -14.59 -4.83
N THR A 265 12.30 -14.27 -4.20
CA THR A 265 13.47 -13.67 -4.87
C THR A 265 14.75 -14.51 -4.72
N ARG A 266 14.69 -15.59 -3.95
CA ARG A 266 15.78 -16.54 -3.69
C ARG A 266 15.22 -17.95 -3.71
N ASP A 267 16.05 -18.95 -4.00
CA ASP A 267 15.62 -20.35 -4.07
C ASP A 267 15.53 -21.03 -2.70
N LYS A 268 16.35 -20.58 -1.75
CA LYS A 268 16.39 -21.14 -0.39
C LYS A 268 16.10 -20.07 0.65
N PRO A 269 15.41 -20.43 1.75
CA PRO A 269 15.22 -19.54 2.89
C PRO A 269 16.55 -19.30 3.59
N PHE A 270 16.69 -18.11 4.21
CA PHE A 270 17.85 -17.81 5.05
C PHE A 270 17.70 -18.41 6.45
N PHE A 271 16.48 -18.39 7.00
CA PHE A 271 16.15 -19.01 8.28
C PHE A 271 15.54 -20.39 8.03
N GLU A 272 15.76 -21.31 8.94
CA GLU A 272 15.13 -22.63 8.94
C GLU A 272 13.60 -22.48 9.05
N VAL A 273 12.88 -23.27 8.25
CA VAL A 273 11.42 -23.30 8.29
C VAL A 273 10.98 -24.16 9.46
N PRO A 274 10.15 -23.63 10.39
CA PRO A 274 9.71 -24.43 11.54
C PRO A 274 8.94 -25.68 11.10
N PRO A 275 9.08 -26.80 11.84
CA PRO A 275 8.32 -28.02 11.55
C PRO A 275 6.80 -27.77 11.48
N GLY A 276 6.14 -28.40 10.55
CA GLY A 276 4.68 -28.25 10.35
C GLY A 276 4.24 -26.96 9.66
N VAL A 277 5.13 -26.04 9.32
CA VAL A 277 4.82 -24.79 8.64
C VAL A 277 5.03 -24.91 7.13
N ARG A 278 3.99 -24.57 6.35
CA ARG A 278 4.09 -24.50 4.89
C ARG A 278 4.41 -23.08 4.44
N ILE A 279 5.19 -22.96 3.35
CA ILE A 279 5.45 -21.65 2.71
C ILE A 279 4.92 -21.67 1.28
N THR A 280 4.11 -20.66 0.94
CA THR A 280 3.60 -20.46 -0.42
C THR A 280 3.98 -19.06 -0.95
N PHE A 281 4.01 -18.92 -2.27
CA PHE A 281 4.43 -17.69 -2.94
C PHE A 281 3.34 -17.19 -3.88
N LEU A 282 3.02 -15.90 -3.82
CA LEU A 282 2.05 -15.28 -4.72
C LEU A 282 2.69 -14.86 -6.06
N ASP A 283 3.97 -14.43 -6.04
CA ASP A 283 4.74 -14.06 -7.23
C ASP A 283 6.17 -14.63 -7.13
N ASP A 284 6.43 -15.73 -7.83
CA ASP A 284 7.79 -16.30 -7.92
C ASP A 284 8.62 -15.51 -8.93
N ARG A 285 9.70 -14.89 -8.44
CA ARG A 285 10.65 -14.10 -9.23
C ARG A 285 12.01 -14.79 -9.39
N ALA A 286 12.24 -15.91 -8.73
CA ALA A 286 13.47 -16.70 -8.82
C ALA A 286 13.48 -17.65 -10.03
N GLY A 287 12.30 -18.12 -10.46
CA GLY A 287 12.13 -19.08 -11.57
C GLY A 287 12.01 -18.47 -12.97
N HIS A 288 11.79 -19.32 -13.99
CA HIS A 288 11.64 -18.93 -15.40
C HIS A 288 10.47 -17.95 -15.62
N ARG A 289 10.72 -16.86 -16.35
CA ARG A 289 9.78 -15.75 -16.55
C ARG A 289 8.84 -15.99 -17.74
N PRO A 290 7.51 -16.08 -17.56
CA PRO A 290 6.58 -16.03 -18.69
C PRO A 290 6.66 -14.65 -19.39
N ARG A 291 6.79 -14.64 -20.72
CA ARG A 291 6.97 -13.40 -21.53
C ARG A 291 5.88 -12.34 -21.37
N GLY A 292 4.64 -12.71 -21.03
CA GLY A 292 3.54 -11.74 -20.79
C GLY A 292 3.56 -11.04 -19.43
N ALA A 293 4.30 -11.54 -18.43
CA ALA A 293 4.36 -10.99 -17.08
C ALA A 293 5.22 -9.71 -16.96
N LEU A 294 6.05 -9.42 -17.98
CA LEU A 294 7.00 -8.30 -17.94
C LEU A 294 6.29 -6.93 -17.92
N ARG A 295 5.22 -6.76 -18.71
CA ARG A 295 4.48 -5.49 -18.81
C ARG A 295 3.79 -5.08 -17.50
N ALA A 296 3.23 -6.03 -16.75
CA ALA A 296 2.59 -5.75 -15.47
C ALA A 296 3.59 -5.37 -14.36
N ARG A 297 4.85 -5.82 -14.45
CA ARG A 297 5.94 -5.44 -13.53
C ARG A 297 6.46 -4.04 -13.77
N LEU A 298 6.33 -3.50 -14.99
CA LEU A 298 6.71 -2.12 -15.31
C LEU A 298 5.73 -1.10 -14.73
N LEU A 299 4.53 -1.52 -14.36
CA LEU A 299 3.51 -0.65 -13.78
C LEU A 299 3.61 -0.67 -12.25
N ARG A 300 3.75 0.52 -11.67
CA ARG A 300 3.84 0.71 -10.21
C ARG A 300 2.57 0.26 -9.50
N SER A 301 2.72 -0.22 -8.27
CA SER A 301 1.60 -0.60 -7.40
C SER A 301 0.56 0.53 -7.27
N ARG A 302 -0.71 0.14 -7.29
CA ARG A 302 -1.87 1.01 -7.05
C ARG A 302 -2.58 0.70 -5.75
N LEU A 303 -2.34 -0.49 -5.21
CA LEU A 303 -2.91 -0.97 -3.95
C LEU A 303 -2.15 -0.40 -2.76
N ASN A 304 -0.82 -0.41 -2.82
CA ASN A 304 0.05 0.06 -1.76
C ASN A 304 0.31 1.57 -1.83
N PRO A 305 0.43 2.26 -0.68
CA PRO A 305 0.78 3.68 -0.64
C PRO A 305 2.18 3.93 -1.21
N ARG A 306 2.35 4.99 -2.03
CA ARG A 306 3.65 5.34 -2.62
C ARG A 306 4.73 5.69 -1.60
N GLN A 307 4.33 6.12 -0.41
CA GLN A 307 5.22 6.52 0.68
C GLN A 307 5.54 5.37 1.63
N GLU A 308 5.00 4.17 1.41
CA GLU A 308 5.35 2.98 2.18
C GLU A 308 6.81 2.59 1.90
N ALA A 309 7.56 2.23 2.95
CA ALA A 309 9.01 2.05 2.90
C ALA A 309 9.50 1.00 1.88
N ALA A 310 8.68 0.00 1.58
CA ALA A 310 9.00 -1.02 0.58
C ALA A 310 8.17 -0.89 -0.71
N TYR A 311 7.65 0.31 -1.02
CA TYR A 311 6.80 0.55 -2.18
C TYR A 311 7.41 0.04 -3.50
N ASP A 312 8.71 0.21 -3.68
CA ASP A 312 9.43 -0.18 -4.91
C ASP A 312 9.49 -1.72 -5.12
N ARG A 313 9.14 -2.50 -4.12
CA ARG A 313 9.03 -3.97 -4.21
C ARG A 313 7.64 -4.44 -4.66
N PHE A 314 6.66 -3.53 -4.71
CA PHE A 314 5.30 -3.79 -5.17
C PHE A 314 5.10 -3.23 -6.57
N ASP A 315 4.43 -3.99 -7.42
CA ASP A 315 4.03 -3.63 -8.77
C ASP A 315 2.58 -4.07 -9.03
N LEU A 316 2.05 -3.83 -10.23
CA LEU A 316 0.68 -4.21 -10.57
C LEU A 316 0.46 -5.73 -10.52
N ARG A 317 1.48 -6.53 -10.81
CA ARG A 317 1.39 -7.99 -10.73
C ARG A 317 1.20 -8.46 -9.29
N THR A 318 1.98 -7.90 -8.35
CA THR A 318 1.81 -8.19 -6.93
C THR A 318 0.46 -7.69 -6.41
N ASP A 319 -0.04 -6.55 -6.91
CA ASP A 319 -1.38 -6.05 -6.56
C ASP A 319 -2.48 -7.04 -6.97
N LEU A 320 -2.40 -7.57 -8.20
CA LEU A 320 -3.36 -8.56 -8.71
C LEU A 320 -3.26 -9.89 -7.95
N ALA A 321 -2.04 -10.32 -7.63
CA ALA A 321 -1.81 -11.54 -6.86
C ALA A 321 -2.37 -11.40 -5.43
N LEU A 322 -2.11 -10.27 -4.75
CA LEU A 322 -2.67 -9.94 -3.45
C LEU A 322 -4.21 -9.84 -3.50
N LEU A 323 -4.76 -9.20 -4.51
CA LEU A 323 -6.21 -9.11 -4.70
C LEU A 323 -6.85 -10.50 -4.81
N ARG A 324 -6.30 -11.37 -5.67
CA ARG A 324 -6.81 -12.74 -5.84
C ARG A 324 -6.70 -13.53 -4.55
N PHE A 325 -5.55 -13.50 -3.90
CA PHE A 325 -5.30 -14.20 -2.65
C PHE A 325 -6.27 -13.73 -1.55
N LEU A 326 -6.30 -12.43 -1.25
CA LEU A 326 -7.12 -11.88 -0.17
C LEU A 326 -8.62 -12.09 -0.42
N ARG A 327 -9.09 -11.91 -1.67
CA ARG A 327 -10.48 -12.14 -2.04
C ARG A 327 -10.86 -13.62 -2.10
N GLY A 328 -9.90 -14.51 -2.30
CA GLY A 328 -10.07 -15.96 -2.32
C GLY A 328 -10.24 -16.58 -0.94
N LEU A 329 -9.83 -15.90 0.14
CA LEU A 329 -9.98 -16.37 1.50
C LEU A 329 -11.47 -16.50 1.88
N ARG A 330 -11.81 -17.53 2.62
CA ARG A 330 -13.21 -17.79 3.07
C ARG A 330 -13.32 -17.74 4.58
N THR A 331 -12.44 -18.43 5.28
CA THR A 331 -12.38 -18.57 6.75
C THR A 331 -10.94 -18.57 7.21
N GLY A 332 -10.69 -18.61 8.50
CA GLY A 332 -9.37 -18.68 9.10
C GLY A 332 -8.87 -17.30 9.58
N VAL A 333 -7.62 -17.27 9.96
CA VAL A 333 -6.91 -16.09 10.46
C VAL A 333 -5.89 -15.63 9.42
N LEU A 334 -5.85 -14.35 9.17
CA LEU A 334 -4.83 -13.69 8.37
C LEU A 334 -4.05 -12.70 9.24
N ILE A 335 -2.78 -12.99 9.49
CA ILE A 335 -1.84 -12.09 10.17
C ILE A 335 -1.00 -11.40 9.09
N THR A 336 -0.92 -10.08 9.13
CA THR A 336 -0.15 -9.28 8.16
C THR A 336 0.91 -8.45 8.87
N THR A 337 2.10 -8.27 8.27
CA THR A 337 3.31 -7.89 8.99
C THR A 337 3.89 -6.52 8.62
N ARG A 338 3.13 -5.67 7.93
CA ARG A 338 3.59 -4.34 7.54
C ARG A 338 2.46 -3.45 7.03
N PRO A 339 2.62 -2.10 7.06
CA PRO A 339 1.54 -1.17 6.70
C PRO A 339 0.87 -1.43 5.35
N GLY A 340 1.63 -1.68 4.29
CA GLY A 340 1.05 -1.93 2.97
C GLY A 340 0.16 -3.18 2.95
N LEU A 341 0.58 -4.26 3.61
CA LEU A 341 -0.19 -5.51 3.71
C LEU A 341 -1.37 -5.37 4.67
N ASN A 342 -1.19 -4.68 5.82
CA ASN A 342 -2.26 -4.39 6.77
C ASN A 342 -3.39 -3.57 6.10
N LEU A 343 -3.04 -2.54 5.31
CA LEU A 343 -3.98 -1.73 4.56
C LEU A 343 -4.71 -2.54 3.47
N ALA A 344 -3.99 -3.43 2.78
CA ALA A 344 -4.59 -4.32 1.79
C ALA A 344 -5.56 -5.31 2.45
N ALA A 345 -5.17 -5.92 3.59
CA ALA A 345 -6.04 -6.81 4.36
C ALA A 345 -7.30 -6.09 4.84
N ALA A 346 -7.17 -4.91 5.45
CA ALA A 346 -8.28 -4.08 5.91
C ALA A 346 -9.27 -3.69 4.79
N LEU A 347 -8.82 -3.66 3.53
CA LEU A 347 -9.66 -3.29 2.38
C LEU A 347 -10.28 -4.49 1.69
N LEU A 348 -9.52 -5.57 1.51
CA LEU A 348 -9.82 -6.64 0.55
C LEU A 348 -10.30 -7.94 1.21
N THR A 349 -9.94 -8.20 2.47
CA THR A 349 -10.26 -9.48 3.12
C THR A 349 -11.78 -9.62 3.35
N PRO A 350 -12.37 -10.78 3.05
CA PRO A 350 -13.77 -11.04 3.31
C PRO A 350 -14.10 -11.09 4.83
N PRO A 351 -15.33 -10.76 5.24
CA PRO A 351 -15.73 -10.68 6.66
C PRO A 351 -15.65 -12.01 7.44
N GLY A 352 -15.63 -13.15 6.75
CA GLY A 352 -15.50 -14.49 7.38
C GLY A 352 -14.08 -14.81 7.87
N VAL A 353 -13.09 -13.98 7.50
CA VAL A 353 -11.69 -14.15 7.87
C VAL A 353 -11.33 -13.19 8.99
N ILE A 354 -10.70 -13.69 10.05
CA ILE A 354 -10.16 -12.88 11.14
C ILE A 354 -8.88 -12.20 10.65
N THR A 355 -8.80 -10.87 10.77
CA THR A 355 -7.68 -10.07 10.28
C THR A 355 -6.90 -9.44 11.42
N ILE A 356 -5.60 -9.76 11.51
CA ILE A 356 -4.69 -9.23 12.52
C ILE A 356 -3.56 -8.48 11.81
N GLY A 357 -3.43 -7.18 12.06
CA GLY A 357 -2.26 -6.41 11.64
C GLY A 357 -1.18 -6.50 12.72
N GLN A 358 0.04 -6.85 12.37
CA GLN A 358 1.20 -6.77 13.25
C GLN A 358 2.16 -5.69 12.74
N GLU A 359 2.54 -4.75 13.60
CA GLU A 359 3.48 -3.69 13.28
C GLU A 359 4.84 -3.97 13.89
N HIS A 360 5.87 -3.95 13.03
CA HIS A 360 7.26 -4.23 13.41
C HIS A 360 8.13 -2.97 13.51
N THR A 361 7.55 -1.82 13.21
CA THR A 361 8.22 -0.50 13.30
C THR A 361 7.28 0.51 13.89
N GLY A 362 7.80 1.42 14.72
CA GLY A 362 6.99 2.44 15.37
C GLY A 362 6.22 3.32 14.39
N LEU A 363 5.02 3.75 14.79
CA LEU A 363 4.14 4.59 13.98
C LEU A 363 4.86 5.84 13.44
N GLY A 364 5.67 6.49 14.27
CA GLY A 364 6.47 7.67 13.91
C GLY A 364 7.54 7.42 12.84
N SER A 365 7.87 6.16 12.54
CA SER A 365 8.79 5.78 11.46
C SER A 365 8.16 5.86 10.07
N HIS A 366 6.83 5.91 9.98
CA HIS A 366 6.11 6.00 8.72
C HIS A 366 5.95 7.45 8.28
N LYS A 367 5.96 7.69 6.96
CA LYS A 367 5.66 9.02 6.40
C LYS A 367 4.21 9.40 6.69
N THR A 368 3.94 10.69 6.91
CA THR A 368 2.62 11.23 7.30
C THR A 368 1.46 10.70 6.44
N ALA A 369 1.65 10.59 5.12
CA ALA A 369 0.61 10.05 4.25
C ALA A 369 0.27 8.57 4.51
N VAL A 370 1.21 7.79 5.04
CA VAL A 370 0.97 6.40 5.47
C VAL A 370 0.25 6.39 6.82
N GLN A 371 0.68 7.25 7.76
CA GLN A 371 0.01 7.42 9.07
C GLN A 371 -1.46 7.83 8.89
N ASP A 372 -1.77 8.75 7.97
CA ASP A 372 -3.15 9.15 7.64
C ASP A 372 -3.99 7.98 7.12
N LEU A 373 -3.40 7.10 6.31
CA LEU A 373 -4.09 5.91 5.82
C LEU A 373 -4.32 4.87 6.92
N ILE A 374 -3.34 4.68 7.79
CA ILE A 374 -3.43 3.86 8.99
C ILE A 374 -4.60 4.34 9.85
N ALA A 375 -4.62 5.62 10.24
CA ALA A 375 -5.67 6.22 11.06
C ALA A 375 -7.09 6.05 10.47
N ARG A 376 -7.20 6.03 9.14
CA ARG A 376 -8.51 5.90 8.45
C ARG A 376 -8.97 4.47 8.22
N ARG A 377 -8.07 3.49 8.25
CA ARG A 377 -8.37 2.15 7.71
C ARG A 377 -8.10 1.00 8.66
N TYR A 378 -7.18 1.12 9.61
CA TYR A 378 -6.83 0.02 10.51
C TYR A 378 -7.98 -0.41 11.43
N GLY A 379 -8.92 0.48 11.72
CA GLY A 379 -10.14 0.11 12.45
C GLY A 379 -11.06 -0.91 11.74
N ARG A 380 -10.68 -1.37 10.55
CA ARG A 380 -11.36 -2.48 9.85
C ARG A 380 -10.71 -3.84 10.10
N LEU A 381 -9.54 -3.85 10.70
CA LEU A 381 -8.91 -5.07 11.19
C LEU A 381 -9.66 -5.54 12.45
N ASP A 382 -9.67 -6.82 12.70
CA ASP A 382 -10.21 -7.37 13.94
C ASP A 382 -9.27 -7.10 15.11
N ALA A 383 -7.96 -7.17 14.87
CA ALA A 383 -6.93 -6.83 15.86
C ALA A 383 -5.74 -6.08 15.23
N LEU A 384 -5.08 -5.26 16.05
CA LEU A 384 -3.78 -4.67 15.77
C LEU A 384 -2.82 -4.98 16.92
N VAL A 385 -1.73 -5.62 16.59
CA VAL A 385 -0.66 -6.00 17.52
C VAL A 385 0.54 -5.08 17.31
N THR A 386 1.00 -4.43 18.38
CA THR A 386 2.24 -3.67 18.45
C THR A 386 3.26 -4.42 19.30
N LEU A 387 4.54 -4.06 19.22
CA LEU A 387 5.61 -4.77 19.92
C LEU A 387 5.99 -4.09 21.23
N THR A 388 5.72 -2.79 21.38
CA THR A 388 6.10 -1.95 22.52
C THR A 388 4.89 -1.21 23.10
N GLU A 389 4.95 -0.83 24.39
CA GLU A 389 3.93 0.02 25.01
C GLU A 389 3.91 1.43 24.41
N ALA A 390 5.11 1.96 24.07
CA ALA A 390 5.22 3.24 23.40
C ALA A 390 4.46 3.27 22.06
N ASP A 391 4.58 2.20 21.25
CA ASP A 391 3.84 2.07 20.02
C ASP A 391 2.35 1.86 20.26
N LEU A 392 1.98 1.03 21.24
CA LEU A 392 0.57 0.84 21.61
C LEU A 392 -0.08 2.18 21.94
N GLY A 393 0.58 3.02 22.75
CA GLY A 393 0.12 4.36 23.07
C GLY A 393 -0.01 5.25 21.83
N ALA A 394 1.01 5.26 20.96
CA ALA A 394 1.00 6.04 19.72
C ALA A 394 -0.13 5.63 18.76
N TYR A 395 -0.36 4.32 18.57
CA TYR A 395 -1.45 3.82 17.75
C TYR A 395 -2.82 4.09 18.39
N ARG A 396 -2.96 4.00 19.72
CA ARG A 396 -4.19 4.36 20.44
C ARG A 396 -4.59 5.81 20.20
N VAL A 397 -3.64 6.73 20.28
CA VAL A 397 -3.86 8.16 19.99
C VAL A 397 -4.23 8.38 18.51
N ALA A 398 -3.46 7.79 17.58
CA ALA A 398 -3.66 8.02 16.15
C ALA A 398 -4.98 7.43 15.60
N LEU A 399 -5.42 6.31 16.15
CA LEU A 399 -6.64 5.63 15.72
C LEU A 399 -7.89 6.19 16.44
N GLY A 400 -7.74 6.62 17.70
CA GLY A 400 -8.83 7.15 18.51
C GLY A 400 -10.05 6.20 18.52
N PRO A 401 -11.28 6.71 18.34
CA PRO A 401 -12.50 5.88 18.34
C PRO A 401 -12.60 4.93 17.14
N ARG A 402 -11.67 4.98 16.20
CA ARG A 402 -11.59 4.08 15.04
C ARG A 402 -10.61 2.93 15.26
N ALA A 403 -10.09 2.73 16.46
CA ALA A 403 -9.21 1.61 16.76
C ALA A 403 -9.91 0.27 16.47
N PRO A 404 -9.17 -0.79 16.07
CA PRO A 404 -9.70 -2.14 16.08
C PRO A 404 -10.20 -2.51 17.46
N ARG A 405 -11.13 -3.48 17.53
CA ARG A 405 -11.66 -3.97 18.80
C ARG A 405 -10.54 -4.43 19.75
N HIS A 406 -9.55 -5.13 19.21
CA HIS A 406 -8.38 -5.58 19.93
C HIS A 406 -7.16 -4.79 19.47
N LEU A 407 -6.73 -3.83 20.28
CA LEU A 407 -5.49 -3.06 20.11
C LEU A 407 -4.62 -3.35 21.33
N LEU A 408 -3.55 -4.15 21.13
CA LEU A 408 -2.76 -4.69 22.24
C LEU A 408 -1.27 -4.81 21.88
N ARG A 409 -0.45 -4.94 22.92
CA ARG A 409 0.96 -5.26 22.80
C ARG A 409 1.18 -6.76 22.93
N ILE A 410 1.86 -7.36 21.94
CA ILE A 410 2.48 -8.68 22.06
C ILE A 410 3.92 -8.55 21.57
N PRO A 411 4.93 -8.67 22.44
CA PRO A 411 6.33 -8.55 22.04
C PRO A 411 6.75 -9.73 21.15
N ASN A 412 7.90 -9.60 20.50
CA ASN A 412 8.49 -10.73 19.80
C ASN A 412 9.05 -11.75 20.82
N ALA A 413 8.96 -13.03 20.50
CA ALA A 413 9.61 -14.09 21.25
C ALA A 413 11.10 -14.18 20.90
N THR A 414 11.91 -14.56 21.87
CA THR A 414 13.30 -14.94 21.65
C THR A 414 13.35 -16.16 20.72
N PRO A 415 14.13 -16.11 19.63
CA PRO A 415 14.32 -17.29 18.79
C PRO A 415 15.15 -18.36 19.52
N PRO A 416 15.02 -19.63 19.17
CA PRO A 416 15.94 -20.65 19.66
C PRO A 416 17.36 -20.31 19.19
N LEU A 417 18.31 -20.39 20.11
CA LEU A 417 19.74 -20.17 19.88
C LEU A 417 20.52 -21.43 20.25
N THR A 418 21.60 -21.67 19.56
CA THR A 418 22.56 -22.74 19.87
C THR A 418 23.32 -22.44 21.15
N GLY A 419 23.77 -23.48 21.82
CA GLY A 419 24.56 -23.40 23.06
C GLY A 419 23.75 -22.94 24.29
N GLY A 420 24.44 -22.80 25.41
CA GLY A 420 23.91 -22.34 26.69
C GLY A 420 24.11 -20.83 26.92
N PRO A 421 24.04 -20.37 28.18
CA PRO A 421 24.46 -19.02 28.55
C PRO A 421 25.95 -18.77 28.26
N SER A 422 26.30 -17.54 27.87
CA SER A 422 27.69 -17.14 27.64
C SER A 422 28.49 -17.19 28.93
N PRO A 423 29.73 -17.70 28.89
CA PRO A 423 30.61 -17.71 30.06
C PRO A 423 31.12 -16.31 30.45
N LEU A 424 30.96 -15.30 29.63
CA LEU A 424 31.36 -13.90 29.82
C LEU A 424 32.87 -13.73 30.15
N ASN A 425 33.72 -14.65 29.68
CA ASN A 425 35.16 -14.64 29.91
C ASN A 425 35.99 -14.21 28.71
N ALA A 426 35.37 -13.99 27.57
CA ALA A 426 36.04 -13.52 26.37
C ALA A 426 36.26 -11.99 26.41
N GLU A 427 37.42 -11.52 26.04
CA GLU A 427 37.72 -10.09 25.89
C GLU A 427 37.12 -9.54 24.59
N THR A 428 35.80 -9.76 24.40
CA THR A 428 35.10 -9.45 23.15
C THR A 428 33.81 -8.72 23.44
N VAL A 429 33.66 -7.60 22.75
CA VAL A 429 32.41 -6.85 22.59
C VAL A 429 31.82 -7.19 21.23
N VAL A 430 30.55 -7.53 21.18
CA VAL A 430 29.87 -7.88 19.92
C VAL A 430 28.73 -6.91 19.62
N ALA A 431 28.57 -6.57 18.35
CA ALA A 431 27.43 -5.84 17.82
C ALA A 431 26.93 -6.55 16.57
N ILE A 432 25.62 -6.88 16.53
CA ILE A 432 25.04 -7.70 15.46
C ILE A 432 23.92 -6.95 14.76
N GLY A 433 23.96 -6.88 13.44
CA GLY A 433 22.89 -6.27 12.69
C GLY A 433 23.23 -5.91 11.26
N ARG A 434 22.20 -5.43 10.53
CA ARG A 434 22.41 -4.96 9.15
C ARG A 434 23.30 -3.72 9.13
N LEU A 435 24.37 -3.74 8.33
CA LEU A 435 25.28 -2.60 8.17
C LEU A 435 24.57 -1.46 7.40
N SER A 436 23.80 -0.66 8.12
CA SER A 436 23.01 0.45 7.61
C SER A 436 23.10 1.65 8.55
N LYS A 437 22.90 2.86 8.01
CA LYS A 437 22.98 4.11 8.78
C LYS A 437 22.11 4.12 10.06
N VAL A 438 20.95 3.43 10.03
CA VAL A 438 20.05 3.36 11.18
C VAL A 438 20.68 2.62 12.36
N LYS A 439 21.52 1.62 12.11
CA LYS A 439 22.17 0.81 13.16
C LYS A 439 23.34 1.50 13.87
N GLY A 440 23.81 2.65 13.37
CA GLY A 440 24.74 3.52 14.08
C GLY A 440 26.12 2.95 14.34
N PHE A 441 26.59 1.97 13.55
CA PHE A 441 27.92 1.38 13.72
C PHE A 441 29.05 2.40 13.54
N ASP A 442 28.82 3.50 12.84
CA ASP A 442 29.74 4.64 12.77
C ASP A 442 29.91 5.34 14.14
N LEU A 443 28.86 5.40 14.95
CA LEU A 443 28.94 5.91 16.32
C LEU A 443 29.65 4.91 17.25
N LEU A 444 29.41 3.63 17.05
CA LEU A 444 30.09 2.57 17.80
C LEU A 444 31.60 2.57 17.54
N LEU A 445 32.04 2.72 16.29
CA LEU A 445 33.46 2.81 15.96
C LEU A 445 34.15 4.00 16.67
N ARG A 446 33.51 5.17 16.72
CA ARG A 446 34.03 6.34 17.45
C ARG A 446 34.03 6.15 18.97
N ALA A 447 33.05 5.40 19.50
CA ALA A 447 33.08 5.02 20.92
C ALA A 447 34.19 4.00 21.19
N TRP A 448 34.39 3.06 20.27
CA TRP A 448 35.41 2.03 20.39
C TRP A 448 36.84 2.57 20.29
N GLU A 449 37.09 3.65 19.55
CA GLU A 449 38.37 4.37 19.54
C GLU A 449 38.79 4.76 20.96
N GLN A 450 37.85 5.32 21.76
CA GLN A 450 38.11 5.71 23.15
C GLN A 450 38.31 4.47 24.07
N VAL A 451 37.57 3.41 23.83
CA VAL A 451 37.68 2.18 24.64
C VAL A 451 38.97 1.44 24.36
N SER A 452 39.35 1.23 23.09
CA SER A 452 40.52 0.46 22.68
C SER A 452 41.84 1.13 23.06
N ALA A 453 41.89 2.45 23.11
CA ALA A 453 43.06 3.18 23.57
C ALA A 453 43.41 2.89 25.04
N ALA A 454 42.40 2.69 25.88
CA ALA A 454 42.58 2.40 27.31
C ALA A 454 42.64 0.88 27.61
N ARG A 455 42.15 0.01 26.70
CA ARG A 455 41.98 -1.44 26.92
C ARG A 455 42.39 -2.24 25.69
N PRO A 456 43.69 -2.33 25.38
CA PRO A 456 44.20 -2.87 24.10
C PRO A 456 43.97 -4.39 23.93
N GLY A 457 43.68 -5.14 24.98
CA GLY A 457 43.34 -6.57 24.90
C GLY A 457 41.98 -6.88 24.35
N TRP A 458 41.05 -5.91 24.45
CA TRP A 458 39.68 -6.12 24.03
C TRP A 458 39.46 -5.92 22.51
N ARG A 459 38.54 -6.71 21.97
CA ARG A 459 38.15 -6.66 20.54
C ARG A 459 36.68 -6.33 20.37
N LEU A 460 36.35 -5.62 19.28
CA LEU A 460 35.00 -5.37 18.84
C LEU A 460 34.71 -6.19 17.58
N ARG A 461 33.69 -7.03 17.62
CA ARG A 461 33.17 -7.77 16.47
C ARG A 461 31.86 -7.17 15.99
N ILE A 462 31.83 -6.68 14.74
CA ILE A 462 30.63 -6.13 14.08
C ILE A 462 30.12 -7.15 13.06
N VAL A 463 29.12 -7.93 13.47
CA VAL A 463 28.59 -9.06 12.69
C VAL A 463 27.40 -8.60 11.84
N GLY A 464 27.48 -8.79 10.54
CA GLY A 464 26.40 -8.48 9.61
C GLY A 464 26.86 -8.07 8.22
N SER A 465 25.88 -7.73 7.39
CA SER A 465 26.09 -7.23 6.03
C SER A 465 25.18 -6.04 5.72
N GLY A 466 25.56 -5.22 4.76
CA GLY A 466 24.73 -4.09 4.36
C GLY A 466 25.47 -3.03 3.53
N PRO A 467 24.74 -2.02 3.05
CA PRO A 467 25.29 -1.01 2.13
C PRO A 467 26.39 -0.12 2.75
N GLU A 468 26.46 -0.02 4.08
CA GLU A 468 27.45 0.82 4.76
C GLU A 468 28.80 0.10 5.00
N ARG A 469 28.94 -1.18 4.59
CA ARG A 469 30.14 -1.97 4.90
C ARG A 469 31.46 -1.29 4.48
N ALA A 470 31.53 -0.85 3.24
CA ALA A 470 32.75 -0.20 2.72
C ALA A 470 33.10 1.09 3.47
N ARG A 471 32.06 1.90 3.81
CA ARG A 471 32.23 3.13 4.57
C ARG A 471 32.68 2.87 6.00
N LEU A 472 32.15 1.82 6.65
CA LEU A 472 32.53 1.46 8.02
C LEU A 472 33.95 0.92 8.09
N LEU A 473 34.39 0.12 7.12
CA LEU A 473 35.78 -0.33 7.02
C LEU A 473 36.74 0.86 6.88
N LYS A 474 36.44 1.78 5.95
CA LYS A 474 37.23 3.00 5.79
C LYS A 474 37.31 3.83 7.08
N LEU A 475 36.18 4.00 7.77
CA LEU A 475 36.15 4.71 9.05
C LEU A 475 36.98 4.00 10.13
N ALA A 476 36.96 2.67 10.19
CA ALA A 476 37.78 1.92 11.13
C ALA A 476 39.29 2.10 10.86
N ASP A 477 39.71 2.15 9.59
CA ASP A 477 41.09 2.44 9.20
C ASP A 477 41.49 3.88 9.57
N GLU A 478 40.63 4.88 9.26
CA GLU A 478 40.84 6.29 9.61
C GLU A 478 41.00 6.52 11.12
N LEU A 479 40.32 5.71 11.95
CA LEU A 479 40.41 5.75 13.42
C LEU A 479 41.51 4.85 13.98
N GLY A 480 42.32 4.19 13.16
CA GLY A 480 43.42 3.31 13.58
C GLY A 480 42.98 2.00 14.26
N LEU A 481 41.75 1.54 13.99
CA LEU A 481 41.10 0.42 14.67
C LEU A 481 41.33 -0.95 14.03
N ALA A 482 42.14 -1.05 12.99
CA ALA A 482 42.32 -2.28 12.19
C ALA A 482 42.74 -3.52 13.03
N ARG A 483 43.41 -3.32 14.16
CA ARG A 483 43.87 -4.41 15.06
C ARG A 483 42.81 -4.83 16.07
N THR A 484 41.83 -4.01 16.38
CA THR A 484 40.87 -4.23 17.48
C THR A 484 39.44 -4.39 17.01
N VAL A 485 39.13 -4.14 15.71
CA VAL A 485 37.77 -4.26 15.14
C VAL A 485 37.75 -5.29 14.03
N GLU A 486 36.77 -6.20 14.10
CA GLU A 486 36.55 -7.24 13.10
C GLU A 486 35.18 -7.09 12.44
N PHE A 487 35.11 -7.32 11.11
CA PHE A 487 33.90 -7.37 10.30
C PHE A 487 33.77 -8.76 9.64
N PRO A 488 33.39 -9.80 10.36
CA PRO A 488 33.38 -11.17 9.84
C PRO A 488 32.33 -11.42 8.75
N GLY A 489 31.40 -10.49 8.57
CA GLY A 489 30.25 -10.67 7.66
C GLY A 489 29.00 -11.15 8.41
N PRO A 490 27.98 -11.64 7.69
CA PRO A 490 26.77 -12.15 8.31
C PRO A 490 27.01 -13.54 8.91
N SER A 491 26.53 -13.77 10.14
CA SER A 491 26.55 -15.09 10.78
C SER A 491 25.19 -15.78 10.63
N GLY A 492 25.19 -17.07 10.38
CA GLY A 492 24.03 -17.95 10.46
C GLY A 492 23.73 -18.40 11.89
N ASP A 493 24.72 -18.33 12.77
CA ASP A 493 24.62 -18.74 14.18
C ASP A 493 24.92 -17.56 15.11
N VAL A 494 23.87 -16.83 15.47
CA VAL A 494 23.93 -15.71 16.42
C VAL A 494 24.24 -16.21 17.83
N GLY A 495 23.84 -17.43 18.17
CA GLY A 495 24.14 -18.05 19.46
C GLY A 495 25.65 -18.17 19.69
N ALA A 496 26.38 -18.71 18.71
CA ALA A 496 27.84 -18.85 18.78
C ALA A 496 28.57 -17.50 18.86
N GLU A 497 28.07 -16.46 18.13
CA GLU A 497 28.66 -15.11 18.24
C GLU A 497 28.48 -14.49 19.62
N LEU A 498 27.37 -14.78 20.31
CA LEU A 498 27.08 -14.30 21.65
C LEU A 498 27.83 -15.12 22.70
N ASP A 499 28.05 -16.43 22.49
CA ASP A 499 28.86 -17.29 23.38
C ASP A 499 30.31 -16.81 23.41
N ALA A 500 30.83 -16.32 22.30
CA ALA A 500 32.17 -15.79 22.16
C ALA A 500 32.30 -14.31 22.62
N ALA A 501 31.28 -13.75 23.27
CA ALA A 501 31.27 -12.35 23.67
C ALA A 501 30.93 -12.18 25.17
N SER A 502 31.48 -11.14 25.78
CA SER A 502 31.19 -10.78 27.16
C SER A 502 30.27 -9.56 27.29
N ILE A 503 30.13 -8.76 26.24
CA ILE A 503 29.29 -7.56 26.19
C ILE A 503 28.65 -7.46 24.82
N PHE A 504 27.33 -7.17 24.78
CA PHE A 504 26.63 -6.85 23.55
C PHE A 504 26.36 -5.34 23.45
N VAL A 505 26.56 -4.73 22.28
CA VAL A 505 26.31 -3.30 22.06
C VAL A 505 25.27 -3.06 20.99
N LEU A 506 24.24 -2.23 21.31
CA LEU A 506 23.26 -1.72 20.38
C LEU A 506 23.43 -0.21 20.19
N SER A 507 24.12 0.19 19.12
CA SER A 507 24.38 1.60 18.78
C SER A 507 23.33 2.24 17.89
N SER A 508 22.16 1.66 17.78
CA SER A 508 21.11 2.06 16.82
C SER A 508 20.56 3.46 17.06
N ARG A 509 20.34 4.20 15.98
CA ARG A 509 19.67 5.51 16.03
C ARG A 509 18.15 5.40 16.22
N ARG A 510 17.58 4.30 15.76
CA ARG A 510 16.15 3.94 15.92
C ARG A 510 15.98 2.43 15.85
N GLU A 511 15.06 1.93 16.66
CA GLU A 511 14.59 0.55 16.64
C GLU A 511 13.05 0.50 16.61
N GLY A 512 12.50 -0.66 16.30
CA GLY A 512 11.11 -0.99 16.57
C GLY A 512 11.04 -1.93 17.78
N PHE A 513 11.73 -3.07 17.63
CA PHE A 513 11.90 -4.06 18.70
C PHE A 513 13.17 -4.86 18.38
N PRO A 514 14.32 -4.53 18.99
CA PRO A 514 15.60 -5.10 18.59
C PRO A 514 15.75 -6.56 19.00
N MET A 515 15.55 -7.47 18.05
CA MET A 515 15.67 -8.91 18.29
C MET A 515 17.04 -9.31 18.86
N THR A 516 18.10 -8.64 18.43
CA THR A 516 19.46 -8.92 18.90
C THR A 516 19.67 -8.60 20.39
N VAL A 517 18.87 -7.70 20.96
CA VAL A 517 18.84 -7.48 22.41
C VAL A 517 18.21 -8.68 23.11
N LEU A 518 17.07 -9.21 22.62
CA LEU A 518 16.48 -10.43 23.18
C LEU A 518 17.45 -11.61 23.12
N GLU A 519 18.14 -11.75 22.01
CA GLU A 519 19.14 -12.78 21.79
C GLU A 519 20.30 -12.66 22.80
N ALA A 520 20.81 -11.44 23.00
CA ALA A 520 21.86 -11.18 24.00
C ALA A 520 21.38 -11.47 25.44
N LEU A 521 20.19 -10.97 25.82
CA LEU A 521 19.61 -11.22 27.14
C LEU A 521 19.41 -12.73 27.38
N SER A 522 18.94 -13.48 26.38
CA SER A 522 18.70 -14.92 26.51
C SER A 522 19.99 -15.76 26.62
N LYS A 523 21.13 -15.20 26.24
CA LYS A 523 22.47 -15.78 26.43
C LYS A 523 23.16 -15.26 27.69
N GLY A 524 22.47 -14.40 28.46
CA GLY A 524 23.06 -13.78 29.64
C GLY A 524 24.18 -12.78 29.32
N VAL A 525 24.23 -12.26 28.12
CA VAL A 525 25.19 -11.23 27.71
C VAL A 525 24.62 -9.84 28.04
N PRO A 526 25.24 -9.09 28.98
CA PRO A 526 24.76 -7.77 29.34
C PRO A 526 24.82 -6.81 28.13
N VAL A 527 23.82 -5.97 28.04
CA VAL A 527 23.60 -5.09 26.89
C VAL A 527 23.99 -3.65 27.21
N VAL A 528 24.80 -3.02 26.37
CA VAL A 528 24.98 -1.56 26.36
C VAL A 528 24.24 -1.00 25.15
N ALA A 529 23.26 -0.12 25.38
CA ALA A 529 22.42 0.37 24.28
C ALA A 529 22.21 1.88 24.36
N PHE A 530 22.12 2.54 23.20
CA PHE A 530 21.47 3.85 23.14
C PHE A 530 19.99 3.73 23.52
N ASP A 531 19.52 4.62 24.38
CA ASP A 531 18.09 4.76 24.68
C ASP A 531 17.39 5.45 23.50
N CYS A 532 17.26 4.73 22.40
CA CYS A 532 16.58 5.19 21.20
C CYS A 532 15.06 4.96 21.33
N PRO A 533 14.22 5.75 20.64
CA PRO A 533 12.77 5.58 20.68
C PRO A 533 12.36 4.16 20.29
N HIS A 534 11.49 3.58 21.08
CA HIS A 534 10.94 2.24 20.99
C HIS A 534 11.96 1.09 21.16
N GLY A 535 11.69 0.16 21.99
CA GLY A 535 12.39 -1.10 22.17
C GLY A 535 13.42 -1.12 23.30
N PRO A 536 14.64 -0.55 23.21
CA PRO A 536 15.68 -0.77 24.22
C PRO A 536 15.26 -0.42 25.65
N GLY A 537 14.66 0.75 25.87
CA GLY A 537 14.19 1.18 27.20
C GLY A 537 13.02 0.36 27.77
N GLU A 538 12.32 -0.45 26.95
CA GLU A 538 11.29 -1.37 27.44
C GLU A 538 11.82 -2.79 27.72
N MET A 539 13.01 -3.09 27.20
CA MET A 539 13.63 -4.41 27.26
C MET A 539 14.74 -4.49 28.29
N ILE A 540 15.40 -3.37 28.54
CA ILE A 540 16.57 -3.24 29.41
C ILE A 540 16.22 -2.38 30.60
N THR A 541 16.49 -2.88 31.80
CA THR A 541 16.45 -2.12 33.05
C THR A 541 17.86 -1.60 33.34
N HIS A 542 18.05 -0.28 33.19
CA HIS A 542 19.35 0.36 33.36
C HIS A 542 19.98 0.02 34.70
N GLY A 543 21.26 -0.42 34.70
CA GLY A 543 22.02 -0.80 35.88
C GLY A 543 21.70 -2.19 36.44
N HIS A 544 20.68 -2.89 35.90
CA HIS A 544 20.28 -4.21 36.36
C HIS A 544 20.68 -5.33 35.38
N ASP A 545 20.17 -5.30 34.17
CA ASP A 545 20.41 -6.31 33.12
C ASP A 545 21.12 -5.75 31.88
N GLY A 546 21.49 -4.46 31.94
CA GLY A 546 22.22 -3.73 30.93
C GLY A 546 22.35 -2.25 31.25
N LEU A 547 22.99 -1.51 30.35
CA LEU A 547 23.20 -0.08 30.48
C LEU A 547 22.54 0.67 29.31
N LEU A 548 21.62 1.57 29.64
CA LEU A 548 21.04 2.52 28.69
C LEU A 548 21.82 3.83 28.76
N VAL A 549 22.26 4.34 27.64
CA VAL A 549 22.97 5.61 27.52
C VAL A 549 22.24 6.59 26.63
N PRO A 550 22.44 7.92 26.83
CA PRO A 550 21.75 8.90 26.03
C PRO A 550 21.96 8.70 24.53
N ARG A 551 20.89 8.87 23.79
CA ARG A 551 20.82 8.62 22.35
C ARG A 551 21.93 9.33 21.58
N GLN A 552 22.70 8.59 20.79
CA GLN A 552 23.80 9.06 19.94
C GLN A 552 24.95 9.75 20.71
N HIS A 553 25.03 9.57 22.01
CA HIS A 553 26.11 10.15 22.83
C HIS A 553 27.32 9.18 22.87
N VAL A 554 28.27 9.41 21.99
CA VAL A 554 29.44 8.53 21.76
C VAL A 554 30.27 8.32 23.03
N THR A 555 30.59 9.38 23.77
CA THR A 555 31.40 9.28 25.01
C THR A 555 30.68 8.49 26.10
N ALA A 556 29.35 8.67 26.25
CA ALA A 556 28.60 7.87 27.22
C ALA A 556 28.55 6.38 26.84
N LEU A 557 28.49 6.09 25.52
CA LEU A 557 28.57 4.72 25.05
C LEU A 557 29.94 4.09 25.37
N ALA A 558 31.03 4.83 25.11
CA ALA A 558 32.39 4.40 25.43
C ALA A 558 32.58 4.17 26.94
N ALA A 559 32.11 5.10 27.78
CA ALA A 559 32.18 4.98 29.24
C ALA A 559 31.40 3.76 29.76
N ALA A 560 30.19 3.48 29.25
CA ALA A 560 29.38 2.33 29.64
C ALA A 560 30.02 1.00 29.20
N ILE A 561 30.61 0.93 28.02
CA ILE A 561 31.37 -0.25 27.57
C ILE A 561 32.57 -0.44 28.48
N GLY A 562 33.36 0.61 28.75
CA GLY A 562 34.53 0.56 29.63
C GLY A 562 34.16 0.11 31.04
N LEU A 563 33.06 0.58 31.61
CA LEU A 563 32.59 0.14 32.93
C LEU A 563 32.37 -1.37 32.98
N LEU A 564 31.71 -1.96 31.97
CA LEU A 564 31.49 -3.41 31.94
C LEU A 564 32.77 -4.21 31.65
N ILE A 565 33.74 -3.61 30.96
CA ILE A 565 35.07 -4.21 30.78
C ILE A 565 35.81 -4.33 32.11
N ASP A 566 35.87 -3.20 32.84
CA ASP A 566 36.67 -3.07 34.05
C ASP A 566 36.08 -3.84 35.28
N HIS A 567 34.74 -4.01 35.27
CA HIS A 567 34.04 -4.64 36.40
C HIS A 567 33.47 -6.02 36.03
N GLU A 568 34.31 -7.06 36.02
CA GLU A 568 33.90 -8.42 35.69
C GLU A 568 32.77 -8.96 36.56
N ALA A 569 32.84 -8.76 37.86
CA ALA A 569 31.81 -9.22 38.82
C ALA A 569 30.46 -8.56 38.51
N GLY A 570 30.43 -7.24 38.24
CA GLY A 570 29.23 -6.50 37.83
C GLY A 570 28.69 -6.99 36.49
N ARG A 571 29.58 -7.25 35.51
CA ARG A 571 29.21 -7.82 34.20
C ARG A 571 28.52 -9.18 34.35
N ARG A 572 29.03 -10.06 35.21
CA ARG A 572 28.44 -11.39 35.51
C ARG A 572 27.09 -11.27 36.21
N THR A 573 26.97 -10.35 37.18
CA THR A 573 25.69 -10.08 37.87
C THR A 573 24.64 -9.60 36.89
N MET A 574 24.99 -8.64 36.02
CA MET A 574 24.08 -8.17 34.94
C MET A 574 23.71 -9.29 33.97
N GLY A 575 24.66 -10.19 33.65
CA GLY A 575 24.40 -11.35 32.81
C GLY A 575 23.35 -12.29 33.41
N THR A 576 23.42 -12.55 34.71
CA THR A 576 22.42 -13.34 35.44
C THR A 576 21.03 -12.65 35.43
N ALA A 577 21.00 -11.35 35.67
CA ALA A 577 19.76 -10.56 35.57
C ALA A 577 19.19 -10.56 34.15
N ALA A 578 20.05 -10.50 33.13
CA ALA A 578 19.64 -10.57 31.72
C ALA A 578 18.94 -11.89 31.40
N LEU A 579 19.45 -13.03 31.88
CA LEU A 579 18.78 -14.33 31.75
C LEU A 579 17.39 -14.32 32.38
N THR A 580 17.24 -13.74 33.57
CA THR A 580 15.94 -13.60 34.24
C THR A 580 14.98 -12.73 33.43
N THR A 581 15.44 -11.58 32.93
CA THR A 581 14.63 -10.69 32.08
C THR A 581 14.18 -11.36 30.80
N SER A 582 15.05 -12.19 30.18
CA SER A 582 14.75 -12.90 28.95
C SER A 582 13.56 -13.86 29.07
N GLN A 583 13.24 -14.36 30.27
CA GLN A 583 12.12 -15.27 30.51
C GLN A 583 10.75 -14.63 30.16
N ARG A 584 10.64 -13.30 30.16
CA ARG A 584 9.44 -12.58 29.75
C ARG A 584 9.15 -12.71 28.24
N TYR A 585 10.12 -13.14 27.47
CA TYR A 585 10.09 -13.20 26.01
C TYR A 585 10.26 -14.60 25.44
N THR A 586 10.08 -15.63 26.29
CA THR A 586 10.14 -17.01 25.80
C THR A 586 8.98 -17.32 24.84
N SER A 587 9.16 -18.33 24.01
CA SER A 587 8.12 -18.79 23.07
C SER A 587 6.83 -19.20 23.79
N GLU A 588 6.92 -19.73 25.01
CA GLU A 588 5.80 -20.14 25.83
C GLU A 588 4.99 -18.92 26.30
N VAL A 589 5.66 -17.88 26.82
CA VAL A 589 5.02 -16.67 27.34
C VAL A 589 4.35 -15.90 26.19
N VAL A 590 5.09 -15.62 25.14
CA VAL A 590 4.58 -14.87 23.98
C VAL A 590 3.55 -15.69 23.21
N GLY A 591 3.76 -17.00 23.06
CA GLY A 591 2.82 -17.91 22.40
C GLY A 591 1.47 -18.00 23.14
N ARG A 592 1.48 -17.89 24.48
CA ARG A 592 0.25 -17.80 25.29
C ARG A 592 -0.56 -16.55 24.94
N CYS A 593 0.07 -15.37 24.88
CA CYS A 593 -0.61 -14.13 24.48
C CYS A 593 -1.26 -14.24 23.10
N TRP A 594 -0.58 -14.85 22.13
CA TRP A 594 -1.16 -15.10 20.81
C TRP A 594 -2.32 -16.09 20.84
N THR A 595 -2.23 -17.16 21.66
CA THR A 595 -3.29 -18.15 21.79
C THR A 595 -4.54 -17.53 22.42
N GLU A 596 -4.39 -16.69 23.43
CA GLU A 596 -5.47 -15.95 24.08
C GLU A 596 -6.17 -15.01 23.09
N LEU A 597 -5.39 -14.20 22.34
CA LEU A 597 -5.94 -13.33 21.30
C LEU A 597 -6.73 -14.13 20.25
N LEU A 598 -6.18 -15.25 19.77
CA LEU A 598 -6.86 -16.08 18.77
C LEU A 598 -8.14 -16.72 19.34
N ALA A 599 -8.16 -17.13 20.61
CA ALA A 599 -9.35 -17.66 21.27
C ALA A 599 -10.45 -16.59 21.38
N GLU A 600 -10.12 -15.38 21.82
CA GLU A 600 -11.06 -14.26 21.90
C GLU A 600 -11.67 -13.91 20.53
N LEU A 601 -10.83 -13.83 19.49
CA LEU A 601 -11.26 -13.54 18.12
C LEU A 601 -12.11 -14.67 17.52
N GLY A 602 -11.87 -15.93 17.92
CA GLY A 602 -12.61 -17.10 17.47
C GLY A 602 -14.01 -17.20 18.07
N THR A 603 -14.20 -16.77 19.31
CA THR A 603 -15.51 -16.79 19.99
C THR A 603 -16.47 -15.71 19.51
N GLY A 604 -15.99 -14.72 18.76
CA GLY A 604 -16.82 -13.64 18.21
C GLY A 604 -17.38 -12.66 19.26
N ARG A 605 -16.90 -12.75 20.51
CA ARG A 605 -17.30 -11.89 21.64
C ARG A 605 -16.56 -10.56 21.67
#